data_73f44afe2b8494673e39950cc47b2d5c
#
_entry.id   73f44afe2b8494673e39950cc47b2d5c
#
_cell.length_a   1.000
_cell.length_b   1.000
_cell.length_c   1.000
_cell.angle_alpha   90.00
_cell.angle_beta   90.00
_cell.angle_gamma   90.00
#
_symmetry.space_group_name_H-M   'P 1'
#
loop_
_entity.id
_entity.type
_entity.pdbx_description
1 polymer ?
#
loop_
_entity_poly.entity_id
_entity_poly.type
_entity_poly.pdbx_seq_one_letter_code
_entity_poly.pdbx_strand_id
1 'polypeptide(L)'
;AFGTGGLRGVIGAGTNRMNVYTVAKASQGLANYVVRRFSPEARRIAVSYDSRIKSDLFARVAAGVFAANGISVFIYPQLMPTPCLSYAVRALGCAAGVMVTASHNPAKYNGYKVYGSDGCQITTEAADEALREIERLDIFTDVRQADFDTCLADGSIQWIPDSVYDNFTRAVRGQSVLTADDPIDRDVSIVYTPLNGTGLQPVTRALRESGFTRITVVPEQEQPDGHFPTCPYPNPEIREAMALGIACAQKHQADLLLATDPDCDRAGIAVRNAAGEYVLLTGNETGMLLLDFICARRAAHHAMPSEPVMIKTIVTTDMAERIAAHYGVRTINVLTGFKFIGEQIGLLEKQGRADSYIFGFEESYGYLSGSYVRDKDAVDASLLICEMFAYYKAQGVSLLDRLNALYAQYGYCLNTLHSYTFEGAAGFDRMQAIMQAFRGDIAAFGGKAVQAYQDYLHGLDGLPPSDVIKFHLADHCSVVV
;
A
#
# COMPACT_ATOMS: atom_id res chain seq x y z
N ALA A 1 -19.82 -5.89 -6.24
CA ALA A 1 -20.17 -4.46 -6.30
C ALA A 1 -18.89 -3.62 -6.43
N PHE A 2 -18.97 -2.48 -7.11
CA PHE A 2 -17.94 -1.46 -7.10
C PHE A 2 -17.98 -0.81 -5.71
N GLY A 3 -16.97 -1.13 -4.88
CA GLY A 3 -16.85 -0.56 -3.54
C GLY A 3 -16.22 0.83 -3.55
N THR A 4 -15.73 1.28 -2.41
CA THR A 4 -15.09 2.60 -2.23
C THR A 4 -13.76 2.74 -2.98
N GLY A 5 -13.75 2.59 -4.30
CA GLY A 5 -12.57 2.80 -5.14
C GLY A 5 -12.16 1.65 -6.05
N GLY A 6 -13.06 0.66 -6.29
CA GLY A 6 -12.78 -0.41 -7.24
C GLY A 6 -13.62 -1.67 -7.07
N LEU A 7 -13.29 -2.68 -7.87
CA LEU A 7 -13.88 -4.03 -7.81
C LEU A 7 -12.90 -4.98 -7.14
N ARG A 8 -13.40 -5.94 -6.39
CA ARG A 8 -12.66 -7.12 -5.94
C ARG A 8 -13.61 -8.31 -5.88
N GLY A 9 -13.20 -9.45 -6.40
CA GLY A 9 -14.03 -10.64 -6.42
C GLY A 9 -13.31 -11.88 -6.94
N VAL A 10 -13.97 -13.02 -6.79
CA VAL A 10 -13.49 -14.29 -7.35
C VAL A 10 -13.58 -14.23 -8.86
N ILE A 11 -12.56 -14.72 -9.55
CA ILE A 11 -12.53 -14.84 -11.01
C ILE A 11 -13.56 -15.90 -11.43
N GLY A 12 -14.39 -15.60 -12.44
CA GLY A 12 -15.39 -16.53 -12.95
C GLY A 12 -16.51 -15.86 -13.72
N ALA A 13 -17.42 -16.67 -14.25
CA ALA A 13 -18.62 -16.18 -14.95
C ALA A 13 -19.65 -15.59 -13.97
N GLY A 14 -20.41 -14.60 -14.43
CA GLY A 14 -21.47 -13.93 -13.68
C GLY A 14 -21.16 -12.52 -13.24
N THR A 15 -22.21 -11.77 -12.93
CA THR A 15 -22.15 -10.32 -12.62
C THR A 15 -21.48 -9.99 -11.29
N ASN A 16 -21.39 -10.95 -10.37
CA ASN A 16 -20.74 -10.80 -9.06
C ASN A 16 -19.30 -11.36 -9.03
N ARG A 17 -18.72 -11.62 -10.21
CA ARG A 17 -17.40 -12.20 -10.39
C ARG A 17 -16.51 -11.27 -11.21
N MET A 18 -15.19 -11.47 -11.10
CA MET A 18 -14.22 -10.81 -11.97
C MET A 18 -14.11 -11.56 -13.29
N ASN A 19 -14.47 -10.91 -14.38
CA ASN A 19 -14.37 -11.42 -15.74
C ASN A 19 -14.30 -10.25 -16.73
N VAL A 20 -14.09 -10.55 -18.00
CA VAL A 20 -13.95 -9.54 -19.06
C VAL A 20 -15.16 -8.60 -19.16
N TYR A 21 -16.38 -9.09 -18.92
CA TYR A 21 -17.59 -8.29 -19.01
C TYR A 21 -17.71 -7.31 -17.83
N THR A 22 -17.47 -7.77 -16.60
CA THR A 22 -17.55 -6.91 -15.41
C THR A 22 -16.44 -5.88 -15.38
N VAL A 23 -15.24 -6.22 -15.87
CA VAL A 23 -14.14 -5.27 -16.06
C VAL A 23 -14.48 -4.25 -17.15
N ALA A 24 -14.99 -4.71 -18.30
CA ALA A 24 -15.38 -3.83 -19.40
C ALA A 24 -16.49 -2.85 -18.98
N LYS A 25 -17.50 -3.32 -18.25
CA LYS A 25 -18.56 -2.46 -17.69
C LYS A 25 -18.02 -1.40 -16.73
N ALA A 26 -17.13 -1.81 -15.80
CA ALA A 26 -16.50 -0.87 -14.88
C ALA A 26 -15.65 0.18 -15.62
N SER A 27 -14.91 -0.26 -16.63
CA SER A 27 -14.09 0.62 -17.48
C SER A 27 -14.94 1.58 -18.29
N GLN A 28 -16.10 1.15 -18.80
CA GLN A 28 -17.04 2.04 -19.50
C GLN A 28 -17.59 3.11 -18.56
N GLY A 29 -17.99 2.76 -17.33
CA GLY A 29 -18.46 3.74 -16.37
C GLY A 29 -17.37 4.75 -15.98
N LEU A 30 -16.14 4.29 -15.79
CA LEU A 30 -15.00 5.19 -15.56
C LEU A 30 -14.72 6.06 -16.80
N ALA A 31 -14.82 5.53 -18.01
CA ALA A 31 -14.70 6.30 -19.24
C ALA A 31 -15.75 7.41 -19.32
N ASN A 32 -17.02 7.10 -19.03
CA ASN A 32 -18.10 8.08 -19.00
C ASN A 32 -17.83 9.21 -17.99
N TYR A 33 -17.34 8.86 -16.79
CA TYR A 33 -16.92 9.81 -15.76
C TYR A 33 -15.82 10.74 -16.28
N VAL A 34 -14.75 10.18 -16.86
CA VAL A 34 -13.60 10.95 -17.38
C VAL A 34 -14.03 11.86 -18.55
N VAL A 35 -14.81 11.32 -19.49
CA VAL A 35 -15.29 12.12 -20.64
C VAL A 35 -16.15 13.30 -20.20
N ARG A 36 -16.93 13.14 -19.15
CA ARG A 36 -17.79 14.20 -18.62
C ARG A 36 -17.02 15.27 -17.83
N ARG A 37 -15.97 14.87 -17.09
CA ARG A 37 -15.27 15.74 -16.14
C ARG A 37 -14.05 16.45 -16.74
N PHE A 38 -13.46 15.93 -17.80
CA PHE A 38 -12.19 16.40 -18.34
C PHE A 38 -12.34 16.86 -19.80
N SER A 39 -11.58 17.89 -20.17
CA SER A 39 -11.48 18.34 -21.56
C SER A 39 -10.84 17.24 -22.43
N PRO A 40 -11.09 17.20 -23.74
CA PRO A 40 -10.54 16.18 -24.64
C PRO A 40 -9.02 15.97 -24.49
N GLU A 41 -8.25 17.05 -24.32
CA GLU A 41 -6.79 17.03 -24.21
C GLU A 41 -6.30 16.42 -22.89
N ALA A 42 -7.14 16.48 -21.85
CA ALA A 42 -6.84 15.94 -20.53
C ALA A 42 -7.33 14.50 -20.32
N ARG A 43 -8.05 13.92 -21.31
CA ARG A 43 -8.56 12.55 -21.24
C ARG A 43 -7.46 11.53 -21.45
N ARG A 44 -6.70 11.27 -20.40
CA ARG A 44 -5.62 10.28 -20.38
C ARG A 44 -5.83 9.33 -19.20
N ILE A 45 -5.59 8.04 -19.41
CA ILE A 45 -5.65 7.03 -18.35
C ILE A 45 -4.39 6.18 -18.39
N ALA A 46 -3.77 5.98 -17.21
CA ALA A 46 -2.69 5.03 -17.04
C ALA A 46 -3.22 3.69 -16.54
N VAL A 47 -2.64 2.58 -17.02
CA VAL A 47 -3.05 1.21 -16.64
C VAL A 47 -1.82 0.41 -16.23
N SER A 48 -1.93 -0.29 -15.10
CA SER A 48 -0.96 -1.28 -14.65
C SER A 48 -1.65 -2.54 -14.14
N TYR A 49 -0.90 -3.60 -13.99
CA TYR A 49 -1.41 -4.90 -13.55
C TYR A 49 -0.34 -5.71 -12.82
N ASP A 50 -0.78 -6.62 -11.97
CA ASP A 50 0.09 -7.52 -11.22
C ASP A 50 0.23 -8.91 -11.89
N SER A 51 0.83 -9.86 -11.17
CA SER A 51 1.08 -11.22 -11.64
C SER A 51 -0.15 -12.13 -11.63
N ARG A 52 -1.29 -11.69 -11.11
CA ARG A 52 -2.47 -12.52 -10.91
C ARG A 52 -3.04 -13.07 -12.20
N ILE A 53 -3.71 -14.22 -12.09
CA ILE A 53 -4.40 -14.87 -13.20
C ILE A 53 -5.31 -13.87 -13.89
N LYS A 54 -5.14 -13.69 -15.21
CA LYS A 54 -5.90 -12.78 -16.08
C LYS A 54 -5.71 -11.28 -15.80
N SER A 55 -4.74 -10.86 -15.01
CA SER A 55 -4.51 -9.42 -14.79
C SER A 55 -4.13 -8.71 -16.08
N ASP A 56 -3.27 -9.29 -16.89
CA ASP A 56 -2.89 -8.79 -18.21
C ASP A 56 -4.10 -8.69 -19.16
N LEU A 57 -4.93 -9.73 -19.23
CA LEU A 57 -6.15 -9.74 -20.03
C LEU A 57 -7.12 -8.63 -19.58
N PHE A 58 -7.36 -8.49 -18.28
CA PHE A 58 -8.26 -7.48 -17.75
C PHE A 58 -7.73 -6.07 -17.99
N ALA A 59 -6.43 -5.86 -17.90
CA ALA A 59 -5.79 -4.59 -18.21
C ALA A 59 -5.96 -4.21 -19.71
N ARG A 60 -5.78 -5.16 -20.62
CA ARG A 60 -6.00 -4.96 -22.06
C ARG A 60 -7.47 -4.67 -22.38
N VAL A 61 -8.41 -5.38 -21.74
CA VAL A 61 -9.86 -5.11 -21.88
C VAL A 61 -10.19 -3.69 -21.44
N ALA A 62 -9.70 -3.26 -20.27
CA ALA A 62 -9.90 -1.90 -19.78
C ALA A 62 -9.33 -0.86 -20.75
N ALA A 63 -8.11 -1.06 -21.23
CA ALA A 63 -7.46 -0.19 -22.20
C ALA A 63 -8.26 -0.06 -23.50
N GLY A 64 -8.77 -1.17 -24.05
CA GLY A 64 -9.60 -1.17 -25.26
C GLY A 64 -10.94 -0.42 -25.08
N VAL A 65 -11.55 -0.51 -23.87
CA VAL A 65 -12.75 0.26 -23.56
C VAL A 65 -12.44 1.76 -23.49
N PHE A 66 -11.36 2.16 -22.83
CA PHE A 66 -10.99 3.57 -22.73
C PHE A 66 -10.68 4.16 -24.12
N ALA A 67 -9.90 3.46 -24.94
CA ALA A 67 -9.58 3.90 -26.31
C ALA A 67 -10.84 4.06 -27.16
N ALA A 68 -11.80 3.12 -27.09
CA ALA A 68 -13.08 3.18 -27.82
C ALA A 68 -13.94 4.39 -27.41
N ASN A 69 -13.68 4.99 -26.25
CA ASN A 69 -14.37 6.19 -25.75
C ASN A 69 -13.55 7.48 -25.95
N GLY A 70 -12.52 7.46 -26.80
CA GLY A 70 -11.72 8.65 -27.13
C GLY A 70 -10.80 9.11 -26.01
N ILE A 71 -10.33 8.18 -25.18
CA ILE A 71 -9.39 8.44 -24.11
C ILE A 71 -8.02 7.90 -24.52
N SER A 72 -6.98 8.71 -24.43
CA SER A 72 -5.59 8.27 -24.65
C SER A 72 -5.16 7.37 -23.49
N VAL A 73 -4.70 6.17 -23.80
CA VAL A 73 -4.33 5.16 -22.82
C VAL A 73 -2.82 4.98 -22.77
N PHE A 74 -2.28 4.97 -21.56
CA PHE A 74 -0.89 4.61 -21.28
C PHE A 74 -0.89 3.33 -20.45
N ILE A 75 -0.27 2.27 -20.92
CA ILE A 75 -0.22 0.97 -20.22
C ILE A 75 1.23 0.49 -20.10
N TYR A 76 1.58 -0.10 -18.95
CA TYR A 76 2.89 -0.73 -18.82
C TYR A 76 3.01 -1.96 -19.74
N PRO A 77 4.16 -2.14 -20.43
CA PRO A 77 4.36 -3.28 -21.31
C PRO A 77 4.48 -4.61 -20.56
N GLN A 78 4.75 -4.56 -19.28
CA GLN A 78 4.85 -5.69 -18.36
C GLN A 78 4.17 -5.37 -17.04
N LEU A 79 3.97 -6.39 -16.20
CA LEU A 79 3.45 -6.20 -14.85
C LEU A 79 4.34 -5.24 -14.05
N MET A 80 3.71 -4.33 -13.29
CA MET A 80 4.41 -3.32 -12.48
C MET A 80 3.69 -3.09 -11.16
N PRO A 81 4.42 -2.67 -10.11
CA PRO A 81 3.86 -2.34 -8.81
C PRO A 81 2.75 -1.29 -8.82
N THR A 82 1.86 -1.38 -7.83
CA THR A 82 0.85 -0.33 -7.55
C THR A 82 1.45 1.07 -7.44
N PRO A 83 2.56 1.33 -6.71
CA PRO A 83 3.16 2.67 -6.66
C PRO A 83 3.69 3.16 -8.01
N CYS A 84 4.12 2.28 -8.90
CA CYS A 84 4.50 2.67 -10.26
C CYS A 84 3.31 3.24 -11.05
N LEU A 85 2.10 2.70 -10.86
CA LEU A 85 0.89 3.29 -11.45
C LEU A 85 0.61 4.68 -10.87
N SER A 86 0.61 4.82 -9.55
CA SER A 86 0.41 6.12 -8.89
C SER A 86 1.36 7.18 -9.43
N TYR A 87 2.64 6.81 -9.60
CA TYR A 87 3.64 7.68 -10.20
C TYR A 87 3.35 8.01 -11.66
N ALA A 88 3.00 7.01 -12.48
CA ALA A 88 2.72 7.20 -13.90
C ALA A 88 1.52 8.13 -14.14
N VAL A 89 0.44 8.00 -13.35
CA VAL A 89 -0.73 8.88 -13.40
C VAL A 89 -0.30 10.35 -13.26
N ARG A 90 0.54 10.65 -12.28
CA ARG A 90 1.04 12.00 -12.02
C ARG A 90 2.03 12.47 -13.09
N ALA A 91 3.01 11.65 -13.44
CA ALA A 91 4.06 11.99 -14.39
C ALA A 91 3.55 12.22 -15.82
N LEU A 92 2.51 11.50 -16.23
CA LEU A 92 1.91 11.60 -17.56
C LEU A 92 0.71 12.55 -17.62
N GLY A 93 0.34 13.18 -16.49
CA GLY A 93 -0.82 14.07 -16.40
C GLY A 93 -2.13 13.37 -16.74
N CYS A 94 -2.32 12.13 -16.26
CA CYS A 94 -3.52 11.37 -16.51
C CYS A 94 -4.70 11.85 -15.66
N ALA A 95 -5.91 11.80 -16.21
CA ALA A 95 -7.17 12.09 -15.52
C ALA A 95 -7.51 11.01 -14.48
N ALA A 96 -7.09 9.77 -14.76
CA ALA A 96 -7.31 8.63 -13.88
C ALA A 96 -6.23 7.55 -14.11
N GLY A 97 -6.20 6.56 -13.21
CA GLY A 97 -5.41 5.35 -13.36
C GLY A 97 -6.18 4.10 -12.97
N VAL A 98 -5.76 2.97 -13.49
CA VAL A 98 -6.32 1.66 -13.17
C VAL A 98 -5.22 0.67 -12.82
N MET A 99 -5.32 0.07 -11.64
CA MET A 99 -4.48 -1.06 -11.23
C MET A 99 -5.30 -2.34 -11.16
N VAL A 100 -4.95 -3.32 -11.99
CA VAL A 100 -5.58 -4.64 -11.97
C VAL A 100 -4.83 -5.53 -10.99
N THR A 101 -5.38 -5.66 -9.80
CA THR A 101 -4.80 -6.42 -8.68
C THR A 101 -5.85 -6.74 -7.62
N ALA A 102 -5.64 -7.83 -6.89
CA ALA A 102 -6.32 -8.09 -5.61
C ALA A 102 -5.33 -8.10 -4.44
N SER A 103 -4.16 -7.41 -4.58
CA SER A 103 -3.13 -7.31 -3.56
C SER A 103 -2.71 -8.71 -3.06
N HIS A 104 -2.74 -8.97 -1.77
CA HIS A 104 -2.35 -10.21 -1.10
C HIS A 104 -3.45 -11.28 -1.00
N ASN A 105 -4.61 -11.09 -1.64
CA ASN A 105 -5.69 -12.07 -1.59
C ASN A 105 -5.29 -13.40 -2.28
N PRO A 106 -5.94 -14.53 -1.95
CA PRO A 106 -5.70 -15.82 -2.63
C PRO A 106 -5.82 -15.76 -4.16
N ALA A 107 -5.19 -16.69 -4.85
CA ALA A 107 -5.10 -16.77 -6.32
C ALA A 107 -6.45 -16.71 -7.05
N LYS A 108 -7.52 -17.21 -6.44
CA LYS A 108 -8.88 -17.20 -7.01
C LYS A 108 -9.48 -15.79 -7.15
N TYR A 109 -8.90 -14.77 -6.49
CA TYR A 109 -9.37 -13.38 -6.55
C TYR A 109 -8.59 -12.56 -7.57
N ASN A 110 -9.29 -11.59 -8.17
CA ASN A 110 -8.67 -10.46 -8.84
C ASN A 110 -9.47 -9.19 -8.49
N GLY A 111 -8.96 -8.04 -8.91
CA GLY A 111 -9.56 -6.76 -8.60
C GLY A 111 -9.20 -5.68 -9.64
N TYR A 112 -9.78 -4.51 -9.43
CA TYR A 112 -9.68 -3.36 -10.31
C TYR A 112 -9.75 -2.13 -9.42
N LYS A 113 -8.61 -1.54 -9.10
CA LYS A 113 -8.49 -0.32 -8.28
C LYS A 113 -8.46 0.90 -9.20
N VAL A 114 -9.17 1.96 -8.84
CA VAL A 114 -9.22 3.22 -9.60
C VAL A 114 -8.49 4.32 -8.84
N TYR A 115 -7.68 5.09 -9.56
CA TYR A 115 -6.87 6.20 -9.07
C TYR A 115 -7.32 7.50 -9.73
N GLY A 116 -7.32 8.60 -8.98
CA GLY A 116 -7.57 9.94 -9.49
C GLY A 116 -6.33 10.58 -10.12
N SER A 117 -6.49 11.77 -10.68
CA SER A 117 -5.42 12.51 -11.34
C SER A 117 -4.24 12.90 -10.44
N ASP A 118 -4.44 12.88 -9.15
CA ASP A 118 -3.41 13.11 -8.13
C ASP A 118 -2.57 11.84 -7.82
N GLY A 119 -2.93 10.70 -8.41
CA GLY A 119 -2.28 9.41 -8.16
C GLY A 119 -2.75 8.71 -6.87
N CYS A 120 -3.77 9.26 -6.19
CA CYS A 120 -4.39 8.63 -5.03
C CYS A 120 -5.54 7.70 -5.48
N GLN A 121 -5.76 6.59 -4.79
CA GLN A 121 -6.95 5.80 -5.01
C GLN A 121 -8.19 6.67 -4.73
N ILE A 122 -9.18 6.67 -5.63
CA ILE A 122 -10.33 7.57 -5.54
C ILE A 122 -11.05 7.45 -4.20
N THR A 123 -11.40 8.60 -3.63
CA THR A 123 -12.18 8.70 -2.39
C THR A 123 -13.69 8.77 -2.70
N THR A 124 -14.49 8.86 -1.65
CA THR A 124 -15.93 8.57 -1.67
C THR A 124 -16.71 9.29 -2.78
N GLU A 125 -16.50 10.60 -2.98
CA GLU A 125 -17.28 11.38 -3.97
C GLU A 125 -17.03 10.93 -5.41
N ALA A 126 -15.76 10.81 -5.81
CA ALA A 126 -15.38 10.37 -7.16
C ALA A 126 -15.78 8.90 -7.39
N ALA A 127 -15.67 8.06 -6.35
CA ALA A 127 -16.08 6.66 -6.41
C ALA A 127 -17.60 6.53 -6.60
N ASP A 128 -18.39 7.33 -5.90
CA ASP A 128 -19.86 7.36 -6.03
C ASP A 128 -20.30 7.87 -7.40
N GLU A 129 -19.61 8.84 -7.97
CA GLU A 129 -19.91 9.30 -9.33
C GLU A 129 -19.60 8.21 -10.37
N ALA A 130 -18.43 7.57 -10.27
CA ALA A 130 -18.08 6.47 -11.16
C ALA A 130 -19.05 5.29 -11.01
N LEU A 131 -19.44 4.96 -9.78
CA LEU A 131 -20.42 3.90 -9.50
C LEU A 131 -21.78 4.20 -10.15
N ARG A 132 -22.28 5.43 -10.03
CA ARG A 132 -23.55 5.84 -10.68
C ARG A 132 -23.50 5.67 -12.21
N GLU A 133 -22.36 5.94 -12.83
CA GLU A 133 -22.20 5.69 -14.27
C GLU A 133 -22.20 4.18 -14.56
N ILE A 134 -21.52 3.36 -13.75
CA ILE A 134 -21.47 1.91 -13.91
C ILE A 134 -22.87 1.28 -13.77
N GLU A 135 -23.65 1.70 -12.78
CA GLU A 135 -24.97 1.12 -12.48
C GLU A 135 -25.98 1.32 -13.60
N ARG A 136 -25.88 2.43 -14.34
CA ARG A 136 -26.78 2.76 -15.45
C ARG A 136 -26.56 1.93 -16.71
N LEU A 137 -25.40 1.27 -16.82
CA LEU A 137 -25.02 0.56 -18.03
C LEU A 137 -25.62 -0.84 -18.12
N ASP A 138 -26.11 -1.23 -19.27
CA ASP A 138 -26.26 -2.63 -19.64
C ASP A 138 -24.89 -3.18 -20.06
N ILE A 139 -24.56 -4.36 -19.52
CA ILE A 139 -23.22 -4.96 -19.69
C ILE A 139 -22.94 -5.44 -21.11
N PHE A 140 -23.98 -5.64 -21.93
CA PHE A 140 -23.86 -6.19 -23.28
C PHE A 140 -24.08 -5.13 -24.38
N THR A 141 -24.90 -4.11 -24.11
CA THR A 141 -25.30 -3.14 -25.15
C THR A 141 -24.61 -1.79 -25.03
N ASP A 142 -24.20 -1.39 -23.83
CA ASP A 142 -23.71 -0.02 -23.58
C ASP A 142 -22.19 0.08 -23.50
N VAL A 143 -21.48 -1.06 -23.50
CA VAL A 143 -20.02 -1.10 -23.44
C VAL A 143 -19.42 -0.99 -24.83
N ARG A 144 -18.57 0.02 -25.05
CA ARG A 144 -17.77 0.19 -26.26
C ARG A 144 -16.38 -0.35 -26.02
N GLN A 145 -15.93 -1.24 -26.88
CA GLN A 145 -14.58 -1.81 -26.77
C GLN A 145 -13.93 -1.86 -28.13
N ALA A 146 -12.72 -1.39 -28.24
CA ALA A 146 -11.86 -1.51 -29.40
C ALA A 146 -10.86 -2.66 -29.21
N ASP A 147 -10.33 -3.16 -30.32
CA ASP A 147 -9.27 -4.14 -30.30
C ASP A 147 -7.96 -3.51 -29.82
N PHE A 148 -7.32 -4.16 -28.85
CA PHE A 148 -6.12 -3.62 -28.17
C PHE A 148 -4.95 -3.41 -29.15
N ASP A 149 -4.68 -4.39 -30.01
CA ASP A 149 -3.52 -4.35 -30.89
C ASP A 149 -3.73 -3.32 -32.01
N THR A 150 -4.96 -3.16 -32.48
CA THR A 150 -5.34 -2.08 -33.41
C THR A 150 -5.13 -0.70 -32.77
N CYS A 151 -5.58 -0.51 -31.55
CA CYS A 151 -5.40 0.76 -30.81
C CYS A 151 -3.93 1.04 -30.46
N LEU A 152 -3.14 0.02 -30.26
CA LEU A 152 -1.70 0.17 -30.07
C LEU A 152 -1.01 0.61 -31.37
N ALA A 153 -1.45 0.06 -32.52
CA ALA A 153 -0.91 0.40 -33.82
C ALA A 153 -1.26 1.84 -34.26
N ASP A 154 -2.45 2.34 -33.94
CA ASP A 154 -2.89 3.70 -34.27
C ASP A 154 -2.48 4.76 -33.23
N GLY A 155 -1.91 4.35 -32.08
CA GLY A 155 -1.40 5.23 -31.02
C GLY A 155 -2.45 5.71 -30.03
N SER A 156 -3.69 5.26 -30.09
CA SER A 156 -4.70 5.52 -29.05
C SER A 156 -4.41 4.79 -27.73
N ILE A 157 -3.70 3.66 -27.81
CA ILE A 157 -3.03 3.01 -26.71
C ILE A 157 -1.51 3.14 -26.91
N GLN A 158 -0.78 3.49 -25.87
CA GLN A 158 0.67 3.66 -25.89
C GLN A 158 1.30 2.93 -24.72
N TRP A 159 2.51 2.41 -24.93
CA TRP A 159 3.31 1.90 -23.82
C TRP A 159 3.80 3.07 -22.97
N ILE A 160 3.76 2.90 -21.66
CA ILE A 160 4.40 3.84 -20.72
C ILE A 160 5.90 3.83 -21.00
N PRO A 161 6.53 5.01 -21.27
CA PRO A 161 7.95 5.08 -21.56
C PRO A 161 8.82 4.62 -20.39
N ASP A 162 9.95 3.98 -20.68
CA ASP A 162 10.93 3.55 -19.67
C ASP A 162 11.40 4.70 -18.76
N SER A 163 11.46 5.92 -19.30
CA SER A 163 11.81 7.11 -18.52
C SER A 163 10.88 7.38 -17.34
N VAL A 164 9.63 6.96 -17.40
CA VAL A 164 8.68 7.07 -16.26
C VAL A 164 9.12 6.15 -15.14
N TYR A 165 9.49 4.92 -15.45
CA TYR A 165 10.00 3.96 -14.48
C TYR A 165 11.39 4.37 -13.93
N ASP A 166 12.27 4.89 -14.79
CA ASP A 166 13.58 5.41 -14.36
C ASP A 166 13.42 6.59 -13.38
N ASN A 167 12.47 7.48 -13.66
CA ASN A 167 12.17 8.61 -12.78
C ASN A 167 11.51 8.16 -11.48
N PHE A 168 10.65 7.15 -11.50
CA PHE A 168 10.12 6.52 -10.29
C PHE A 168 11.25 5.97 -9.41
N THR A 169 12.17 5.17 -9.99
CA THR A 169 13.32 4.62 -9.26
C THR A 169 14.19 5.74 -8.67
N ARG A 170 14.39 6.84 -9.41
CA ARG A 170 15.11 8.01 -8.91
C ARG A 170 14.38 8.70 -7.77
N ALA A 171 13.05 8.82 -7.85
CA ALA A 171 12.23 9.39 -6.79
C ALA A 171 12.28 8.55 -5.50
N VAL A 172 12.21 7.22 -5.61
CA VAL A 172 12.40 6.28 -4.50
C VAL A 172 13.76 6.49 -3.84
N ARG A 173 14.85 6.48 -4.63
CA ARG A 173 16.21 6.68 -4.10
C ARG A 173 16.40 8.07 -3.47
N GLY A 174 15.68 9.05 -3.95
CA GLY A 174 15.66 10.40 -3.38
C GLY A 174 15.00 10.49 -1.99
N GLN A 175 14.35 9.42 -1.51
CA GLN A 175 13.80 9.37 -0.16
C GLN A 175 14.83 8.98 0.90
N SER A 176 16.04 8.55 0.51
CA SER A 176 17.11 8.28 1.46
C SER A 176 17.32 9.47 2.41
N VAL A 177 17.38 9.18 3.70
CA VAL A 177 17.63 10.17 4.76
C VAL A 177 19.10 10.15 5.22
N LEU A 178 19.92 9.34 4.57
CA LEU A 178 21.35 9.23 4.84
C LEU A 178 22.17 10.19 3.99
N THR A 179 23.28 10.63 4.55
CA THR A 179 24.32 11.42 3.86
C THR A 179 25.62 10.64 3.76
N ALA A 180 26.61 11.18 3.08
CA ALA A 180 27.93 10.55 2.98
C ALA A 180 28.66 10.43 4.32
N ASP A 181 28.28 11.25 5.30
CA ASP A 181 28.92 11.29 6.63
C ASP A 181 28.30 10.29 7.61
N ASP A 182 27.16 9.67 7.26
CA ASP A 182 26.55 8.68 8.12
C ASP A 182 27.33 7.36 8.11
N PRO A 183 27.53 6.73 9.29
CA PRO A 183 28.09 5.40 9.34
C PRO A 183 27.09 4.40 8.75
N ILE A 184 27.45 3.77 7.64
CA ILE A 184 26.60 2.77 6.99
C ILE A 184 27.44 1.58 6.52
N ASP A 185 27.02 0.38 6.88
CA ASP A 185 27.59 -0.88 6.36
C ASP A 185 26.64 -1.48 5.32
N ARG A 186 26.90 -1.21 4.03
CA ARG A 186 26.10 -1.77 2.92
C ARG A 186 26.43 -3.24 2.61
N ASP A 187 27.41 -3.84 3.29
CA ASP A 187 27.68 -5.28 3.17
C ASP A 187 26.67 -6.10 3.99
N VAL A 188 25.38 -5.88 3.67
CA VAL A 188 24.24 -6.58 4.26
C VAL A 188 23.87 -7.73 3.34
N SER A 189 23.83 -8.96 3.90
CA SER A 189 23.31 -10.13 3.20
C SER A 189 21.77 -10.13 3.29
N ILE A 190 21.10 -9.84 2.17
CA ILE A 190 19.65 -9.73 2.08
C ILE A 190 19.11 -10.96 1.35
N VAL A 191 18.17 -11.66 1.97
CA VAL A 191 17.26 -12.57 1.24
C VAL A 191 15.99 -11.81 0.93
N TYR A 192 15.58 -11.82 -0.33
CA TYR A 192 14.39 -11.14 -0.81
C TYR A 192 13.41 -12.11 -1.46
N THR A 193 12.13 -11.96 -1.16
CA THR A 193 11.05 -12.64 -1.88
C THR A 193 9.99 -11.65 -2.36
N PRO A 194 9.72 -11.60 -3.69
CA PRO A 194 8.58 -10.88 -4.24
C PRO A 194 7.25 -11.62 -4.11
N LEU A 195 7.19 -12.79 -3.46
CA LEU A 195 6.02 -13.66 -3.34
C LEU A 195 5.32 -13.91 -4.69
N ASN A 196 6.10 -14.24 -5.72
CA ASN A 196 5.63 -14.39 -7.12
C ASN A 196 4.91 -13.16 -7.70
N GLY A 197 5.19 -11.96 -7.18
CA GLY A 197 4.57 -10.70 -7.55
C GLY A 197 5.42 -9.81 -8.45
N THR A 198 5.13 -8.52 -8.40
CA THR A 198 5.70 -7.48 -9.27
C THR A 198 7.02 -6.90 -8.77
N GLY A 199 7.41 -7.19 -7.52
CA GLY A 199 8.49 -6.49 -6.83
C GLY A 199 9.91 -6.85 -7.28
N LEU A 200 10.12 -7.96 -8.00
CA LEU A 200 11.45 -8.49 -8.31
C LEU A 200 12.40 -7.42 -8.88
N GLN A 201 12.03 -6.83 -10.01
CA GLN A 201 12.88 -5.84 -10.68
C GLN A 201 12.92 -4.50 -9.93
N PRO A 202 11.79 -3.88 -9.55
CA PRO A 202 11.80 -2.58 -8.90
C PRO A 202 12.58 -2.55 -7.57
N VAL A 203 12.36 -3.53 -6.71
CA VAL A 203 13.04 -3.61 -5.41
C VAL A 203 14.53 -3.89 -5.60
N THR A 204 14.89 -4.92 -6.38
CA THR A 204 16.31 -5.27 -6.57
C THR A 204 17.08 -4.16 -7.30
N ARG A 205 16.45 -3.44 -8.23
CA ARG A 205 17.03 -2.29 -8.91
C ARG A 205 17.30 -1.15 -7.92
N ALA A 206 16.28 -0.73 -7.16
CA ALA A 206 16.44 0.34 -6.18
C ALA A 206 17.54 0.04 -5.15
N LEU A 207 17.59 -1.19 -4.65
CA LEU A 207 18.60 -1.64 -3.71
C LEU A 207 20.02 -1.64 -4.33
N ARG A 208 20.18 -2.24 -5.51
CA ARG A 208 21.49 -2.32 -6.20
C ARG A 208 22.02 -0.94 -6.55
N GLU A 209 21.19 -0.06 -7.11
CA GLU A 209 21.57 1.32 -7.42
C GLU A 209 21.87 2.15 -6.17
N SER A 210 21.43 1.72 -4.99
CA SER A 210 21.74 2.31 -3.69
C SER A 210 22.91 1.61 -2.96
N GLY A 211 23.59 0.66 -3.65
CA GLY A 211 24.81 0.03 -3.16
C GLY A 211 24.61 -1.27 -2.38
N PHE A 212 23.40 -1.81 -2.30
CA PHE A 212 23.13 -3.12 -1.71
C PHE A 212 23.25 -4.20 -2.79
N THR A 213 24.36 -4.94 -2.81
CA THR A 213 24.66 -5.89 -3.90
C THR A 213 24.50 -7.35 -3.51
N ARG A 214 24.50 -7.67 -2.19
CA ARG A 214 24.38 -9.04 -1.68
C ARG A 214 22.93 -9.43 -1.49
N ILE A 215 22.20 -9.56 -2.60
CA ILE A 215 20.79 -9.91 -2.62
C ILE A 215 20.63 -11.33 -3.17
N THR A 216 20.07 -12.22 -2.36
CA THR A 216 19.66 -13.57 -2.75
C THR A 216 18.13 -13.58 -2.86
N VAL A 217 17.60 -13.84 -4.04
CA VAL A 217 16.15 -13.97 -4.24
C VAL A 217 15.73 -15.41 -3.96
N VAL A 218 14.58 -15.60 -3.30
CA VAL A 218 14.01 -16.93 -3.04
C VAL A 218 13.59 -17.57 -4.37
N PRO A 219 14.26 -18.65 -4.83
CA PRO A 219 14.08 -19.14 -6.20
C PRO A 219 12.66 -19.57 -6.55
N GLU A 220 11.96 -20.17 -5.59
CA GLU A 220 10.59 -20.69 -5.77
C GLU A 220 9.53 -19.59 -5.87
N GLN A 221 9.90 -18.38 -5.46
CA GLN A 221 9.01 -17.21 -5.40
C GLN A 221 9.48 -16.04 -6.27
N GLU A 222 10.60 -16.22 -6.98
CA GLU A 222 11.23 -15.19 -7.81
C GLU A 222 10.35 -14.79 -8.99
N GLN A 223 9.90 -15.77 -9.77
CA GLN A 223 9.16 -15.51 -11.00
C GLN A 223 7.70 -15.16 -10.71
N PRO A 224 7.13 -14.18 -11.41
CA PRO A 224 5.72 -13.85 -11.32
C PRO A 224 4.83 -15.07 -11.63
N ASP A 225 3.94 -15.43 -10.71
CA ASP A 225 2.99 -16.53 -10.90
C ASP A 225 1.69 -16.26 -10.14
N GLY A 226 0.61 -16.03 -10.87
CA GLY A 226 -0.71 -15.74 -10.29
C GLY A 226 -1.39 -16.93 -9.59
N HIS A 227 -0.83 -18.13 -9.67
CA HIS A 227 -1.31 -19.28 -8.90
C HIS A 227 -0.76 -19.31 -7.48
N PHE A 228 0.33 -18.56 -7.20
CA PHE A 228 1.02 -18.54 -5.91
C PHE A 228 1.27 -19.95 -5.34
N PRO A 229 2.00 -20.81 -6.07
CA PRO A 229 2.05 -22.26 -5.79
C PRO A 229 2.66 -22.60 -4.44
N THR A 230 3.48 -21.71 -3.90
CA THR A 230 4.17 -21.92 -2.62
C THR A 230 3.52 -21.15 -1.46
N CYS A 231 2.53 -20.29 -1.76
CA CYS A 231 1.97 -19.38 -0.77
C CYS A 231 0.50 -19.05 -1.10
N PRO A 232 -0.50 -19.84 -0.64
CA PRO A 232 -1.92 -19.63 -0.93
C PRO A 232 -2.43 -18.22 -0.53
N TYR A 233 -1.79 -17.60 0.46
CA TYR A 233 -2.04 -16.23 0.92
C TYR A 233 -0.72 -15.44 0.83
N PRO A 234 -0.43 -14.80 -0.31
CA PRO A 234 0.85 -14.12 -0.54
C PRO A 234 0.90 -12.77 0.21
N ASN A 235 0.84 -12.83 1.53
CA ASN A 235 0.83 -11.68 2.42
C ASN A 235 2.03 -11.76 3.38
N PRO A 236 2.97 -10.82 3.36
CA PRO A 236 4.14 -10.81 4.23
C PRO A 236 3.82 -10.69 5.73
N GLU A 237 2.57 -10.40 6.11
CA GLU A 237 2.09 -10.46 7.50
C GLU A 237 1.97 -11.89 8.01
N ILE A 238 1.80 -12.86 7.10
CA ILE A 238 1.49 -14.25 7.45
C ILE A 238 2.80 -15.04 7.54
N ARG A 239 3.01 -15.70 8.67
CA ARG A 239 4.23 -16.48 8.93
C ARG A 239 4.46 -17.56 7.87
N GLU A 240 3.40 -18.21 7.41
CA GLU A 240 3.44 -19.25 6.39
C GLU A 240 3.94 -18.69 5.04
N ALA A 241 3.58 -17.46 4.69
CA ALA A 241 4.07 -16.79 3.50
C ALA A 241 5.58 -16.53 3.56
N MET A 242 6.10 -16.28 4.76
CA MET A 242 7.51 -16.00 5.01
C MET A 242 8.36 -17.27 5.17
N ALA A 243 7.76 -18.46 5.24
CA ALA A 243 8.46 -19.69 5.59
C ALA A 243 9.62 -20.05 4.65
N LEU A 244 9.40 -19.97 3.32
CA LEU A 244 10.48 -20.21 2.34
C LEU A 244 11.58 -19.15 2.41
N GLY A 245 11.20 -17.88 2.61
CA GLY A 245 12.14 -16.80 2.84
C GLY A 245 12.99 -17.05 4.08
N ILE A 246 12.40 -17.46 5.19
CA ILE A 246 13.11 -17.81 6.43
C ILE A 246 14.06 -18.98 6.19
N ALA A 247 13.61 -20.05 5.53
CA ALA A 247 14.46 -21.21 5.22
C ALA A 247 15.66 -20.80 4.32
N CYS A 248 15.42 -19.97 3.31
CA CYS A 248 16.47 -19.42 2.46
C CYS A 248 17.44 -18.53 3.26
N ALA A 249 16.92 -17.67 4.13
CA ALA A 249 17.74 -16.81 4.98
C ALA A 249 18.61 -17.62 5.95
N GLN A 250 18.08 -18.69 6.54
CA GLN A 250 18.82 -19.62 7.38
C GLN A 250 19.95 -20.31 6.60
N LYS A 251 19.64 -20.80 5.40
CA LYS A 251 20.63 -21.48 4.53
C LYS A 251 21.80 -20.57 4.16
N HIS A 252 21.50 -19.31 3.86
CA HIS A 252 22.51 -18.30 3.45
C HIS A 252 23.06 -17.47 4.60
N GLN A 253 22.60 -17.74 5.83
CA GLN A 253 22.93 -16.95 7.03
C GLN A 253 22.75 -15.43 6.80
N ALA A 254 21.65 -15.08 6.13
CA ALA A 254 21.38 -13.70 5.75
C ALA A 254 21.18 -12.80 6.99
N ASP A 255 21.55 -11.54 6.85
CA ASP A 255 21.36 -10.54 7.89
C ASP A 255 19.88 -10.13 8.01
N LEU A 256 19.21 -10.02 6.85
CA LEU A 256 17.86 -9.52 6.71
C LEU A 256 17.07 -10.37 5.71
N LEU A 257 15.85 -10.75 6.09
CA LEU A 257 14.82 -11.23 5.15
C LEU A 257 13.85 -10.08 4.85
N LEU A 258 13.63 -9.84 3.57
CA LEU A 258 12.70 -8.85 3.03
C LEU A 258 11.68 -9.54 2.13
N ALA A 259 10.40 -9.20 2.26
CA ALA A 259 9.33 -9.70 1.41
C ALA A 259 8.39 -8.59 0.98
N THR A 260 7.86 -8.67 -0.24
CA THR A 260 6.81 -7.78 -0.73
C THR A 260 5.60 -8.59 -1.20
N ASP A 261 4.41 -8.03 -1.08
CA ASP A 261 3.19 -8.66 -1.59
C ASP A 261 3.08 -8.55 -3.14
N PRO A 262 2.13 -9.25 -3.78
CA PRO A 262 2.11 -9.35 -5.25
C PRO A 262 2.05 -8.04 -6.01
N ASP A 263 1.34 -7.02 -5.54
CA ASP A 263 1.32 -5.70 -6.17
C ASP A 263 2.34 -4.72 -5.58
N CYS A 264 3.23 -5.24 -4.72
CA CYS A 264 4.42 -4.55 -4.18
C CYS A 264 4.08 -3.20 -3.52
N ASP A 265 2.98 -3.18 -2.77
CA ASP A 265 2.58 -2.03 -1.96
C ASP A 265 2.82 -2.26 -0.45
N ARG A 266 3.12 -3.51 -0.02
CA ARG A 266 3.45 -3.89 1.36
C ARG A 266 4.82 -4.55 1.45
N ALA A 267 5.54 -4.28 2.55
CA ALA A 267 6.83 -4.87 2.84
C ALA A 267 6.87 -5.47 4.25
N GLY A 268 7.31 -6.73 4.37
CA GLY A 268 7.53 -7.42 5.62
C GLY A 268 8.97 -7.85 5.78
N ILE A 269 9.45 -7.94 7.03
CA ILE A 269 10.84 -8.31 7.32
C ILE A 269 10.95 -9.34 8.44
N ALA A 270 12.05 -10.08 8.40
CA ALA A 270 12.53 -10.84 9.53
C ALA A 270 14.02 -10.56 9.78
N VAL A 271 14.39 -10.46 11.03
CA VAL A 271 15.77 -10.20 11.48
C VAL A 271 16.23 -11.29 12.46
N ARG A 272 17.52 -11.53 12.54
CA ARG A 272 18.07 -12.51 13.49
C ARG A 272 18.07 -11.95 14.91
N ASN A 273 17.65 -12.79 15.86
CA ASN A 273 17.85 -12.53 17.29
C ASN A 273 19.23 -13.00 17.76
N ALA A 274 19.55 -12.80 19.02
CA ALA A 274 20.83 -13.23 19.62
C ALA A 274 21.04 -14.76 19.59
N ALA A 275 19.98 -15.56 19.50
CA ALA A 275 20.04 -17.02 19.35
C ALA A 275 20.22 -17.46 17.88
N GLY A 276 20.26 -16.53 16.93
CA GLY A 276 20.35 -16.81 15.50
C GLY A 276 19.04 -17.16 14.81
N GLU A 277 17.92 -17.04 15.50
CA GLU A 277 16.59 -17.32 14.95
C GLU A 277 16.01 -16.08 14.25
N TYR A 278 15.23 -16.30 13.17
CA TYR A 278 14.57 -15.22 12.46
C TYR A 278 13.24 -14.84 13.12
N VAL A 279 13.17 -13.60 13.56
CA VAL A 279 11.97 -12.99 14.17
C VAL A 279 11.30 -12.09 13.15
N LEU A 280 10.03 -12.34 12.88
CA LEU A 280 9.19 -11.47 12.06
C LEU A 280 8.85 -10.21 12.86
N LEU A 281 9.06 -9.04 12.26
CA LEU A 281 8.58 -7.78 12.81
C LEU A 281 7.21 -7.48 12.24
N THR A 282 6.30 -7.01 13.10
CA THR A 282 4.98 -6.55 12.70
C THR A 282 5.06 -5.24 11.91
N GLY A 283 3.98 -4.89 11.20
CA GLY A 283 3.88 -3.61 10.49
C GLY A 283 4.01 -2.42 11.44
N ASN A 284 3.43 -2.52 12.64
CA ASN A 284 3.60 -1.50 13.67
C ASN A 284 5.05 -1.36 14.13
N GLU A 285 5.75 -2.46 14.43
CA GLU A 285 7.15 -2.45 14.87
C GLU A 285 8.06 -1.88 13.80
N THR A 286 7.92 -2.33 12.56
CA THR A 286 8.68 -1.81 11.41
C THR A 286 8.39 -0.33 11.17
N GLY A 287 7.11 0.08 11.24
CA GLY A 287 6.70 1.48 11.06
C GLY A 287 7.27 2.40 12.14
N MET A 288 7.29 1.95 13.40
CA MET A 288 7.90 2.70 14.50
C MET A 288 9.41 2.86 14.33
N LEU A 289 10.10 1.78 13.93
CA LEU A 289 11.54 1.82 13.65
C LEU A 289 11.86 2.78 12.50
N LEU A 290 11.10 2.72 11.41
CA LEU A 290 11.26 3.62 10.26
C LEU A 290 10.98 5.08 10.65
N LEU A 291 9.90 5.34 11.37
CA LEU A 291 9.56 6.70 11.82
C LEU A 291 10.69 7.30 12.67
N ASP A 292 11.17 6.55 13.65
CA ASP A 292 12.28 6.97 14.50
C ASP A 292 13.57 7.22 13.69
N PHE A 293 13.91 6.29 12.80
CA PHE A 293 15.09 6.41 11.94
C PHE A 293 15.03 7.64 11.04
N ILE A 294 13.91 7.84 10.34
CA ILE A 294 13.71 9.00 9.46
C ILE A 294 13.81 10.30 10.24
N CYS A 295 13.10 10.40 11.37
CA CYS A 295 13.13 11.60 12.20
C CYS A 295 14.51 11.87 12.78
N ALA A 296 15.18 10.85 13.31
CA ALA A 296 16.52 10.98 13.89
C ALA A 296 17.55 11.44 12.86
N ARG A 297 17.53 10.88 11.64
CA ARG A 297 18.47 11.27 10.58
C ARG A 297 18.17 12.68 10.08
N ARG A 298 16.90 13.01 9.80
CA ARG A 298 16.52 14.38 9.41
C ARG A 298 16.91 15.41 10.46
N ALA A 299 16.71 15.11 11.74
CA ALA A 299 17.12 16.00 12.83
C ALA A 299 18.64 16.16 12.89
N ALA A 300 19.40 15.07 12.79
CA ALA A 300 20.87 15.10 12.81
C ALA A 300 21.46 15.93 11.66
N HIS A 301 20.82 15.89 10.47
CA HIS A 301 21.25 16.64 9.29
C HIS A 301 20.61 18.01 9.14
N HIS A 302 19.86 18.49 10.13
CA HIS A 302 19.08 19.74 10.04
C HIS A 302 18.17 19.80 8.81
N ALA A 303 17.66 18.62 8.38
CA ALA A 303 16.83 18.45 7.18
C ALA A 303 15.33 18.21 7.52
N MET A 304 14.93 18.48 8.76
CA MET A 304 13.52 18.44 9.14
C MET A 304 12.80 19.63 8.47
N PRO A 305 11.71 19.40 7.72
CA PRO A 305 10.96 20.50 7.10
C PRO A 305 10.32 21.38 8.19
N SER A 306 9.89 22.59 7.80
CA SER A 306 9.04 23.40 8.67
C SER A 306 7.69 22.71 8.81
N GLU A 307 7.14 22.66 10.03
CA GLU A 307 5.88 21.99 10.36
C GLU A 307 5.78 20.54 9.85
N PRO A 308 6.71 19.66 10.23
CA PRO A 308 6.74 18.29 9.73
C PRO A 308 5.51 17.49 10.15
N VAL A 309 5.03 16.64 9.26
CA VAL A 309 3.81 15.86 9.44
C VAL A 309 4.07 14.38 9.21
N MET A 310 3.59 13.54 10.14
CA MET A 310 3.43 12.12 9.98
C MET A 310 1.93 11.78 9.91
N ILE A 311 1.56 10.82 9.06
CA ILE A 311 0.16 10.42 8.89
C ILE A 311 0.03 8.91 9.16
N LYS A 312 -0.91 8.53 10.02
CA LYS A 312 -1.22 7.12 10.32
C LYS A 312 -2.72 6.88 10.41
N THR A 313 -3.13 5.62 10.37
CA THR A 313 -4.54 5.29 10.61
C THR A 313 -4.86 5.26 12.10
N ILE A 314 -6.15 5.39 12.43
CA ILE A 314 -6.66 5.33 13.83
C ILE A 314 -6.43 3.96 14.49
N VAL A 315 -6.19 2.90 13.68
CA VAL A 315 -5.88 1.54 14.18
C VAL A 315 -4.38 1.27 14.27
N THR A 316 -3.55 2.09 13.64
CA THR A 316 -2.08 2.02 13.73
C THR A 316 -1.63 2.43 15.13
N THR A 317 -0.55 1.84 15.62
CA THR A 317 -0.07 2.02 17.01
C THR A 317 0.01 3.47 17.47
N ASP A 318 -0.55 3.76 18.66
CA ASP A 318 -0.50 5.10 19.26
C ASP A 318 0.92 5.45 19.77
N MET A 319 1.84 4.49 19.86
CA MET A 319 3.25 4.76 20.17
C MET A 319 3.92 5.62 19.09
N ALA A 320 3.50 5.52 17.85
CA ALA A 320 3.99 6.35 16.76
C ALA A 320 3.79 7.85 17.03
N GLU A 321 2.69 8.24 17.69
CA GLU A 321 2.43 9.63 18.08
C GLU A 321 3.46 10.14 19.08
N ARG A 322 3.86 9.29 20.04
CA ARG A 322 4.88 9.64 21.04
C ARG A 322 6.26 9.82 20.41
N ILE A 323 6.60 8.95 19.45
CA ILE A 323 7.85 9.06 18.68
C ILE A 323 7.81 10.36 17.86
N ALA A 324 6.74 10.62 17.10
CA ALA A 324 6.59 11.83 16.31
C ALA A 324 6.71 13.11 17.16
N ALA A 325 6.00 13.16 18.29
CA ALA A 325 6.02 14.30 19.21
C ALA A 325 7.42 14.58 19.78
N HIS A 326 8.23 13.54 20.06
CA HIS A 326 9.62 13.70 20.50
C HIS A 326 10.46 14.50 19.50
N TYR A 327 10.23 14.33 18.21
CA TYR A 327 10.94 15.04 17.15
C TYR A 327 10.22 16.33 16.68
N GLY A 328 9.17 16.76 17.36
CA GLY A 328 8.38 17.93 16.94
C GLY A 328 7.54 17.70 15.68
N VAL A 329 7.26 16.45 15.34
CA VAL A 329 6.46 16.07 14.16
C VAL A 329 4.99 15.98 14.55
N ARG A 330 4.13 16.67 13.82
CA ARG A 330 2.68 16.61 14.01
C ARG A 330 2.12 15.32 13.43
N THR A 331 1.28 14.62 14.19
CA THR A 331 0.54 13.46 13.70
C THR A 331 -0.83 13.87 13.16
N ILE A 332 -1.19 13.31 12.00
CA ILE A 332 -2.55 13.30 11.48
C ILE A 332 -3.06 11.86 11.53
N ASN A 333 -4.17 11.63 12.22
CA ASN A 333 -4.86 10.36 12.24
C ASN A 333 -5.94 10.34 11.16
N VAL A 334 -6.02 9.24 10.41
CA VAL A 334 -7.03 9.02 9.35
C VAL A 334 -7.75 7.69 9.54
N LEU A 335 -8.84 7.48 8.83
CA LEU A 335 -9.51 6.17 8.79
C LEU A 335 -8.60 5.11 8.14
N THR A 336 -8.91 3.84 8.39
CA THR A 336 -8.22 2.69 7.77
C THR A 336 -8.30 2.75 6.25
N GLY A 337 -7.16 2.58 5.61
CA GLY A 337 -6.99 2.62 4.16
C GLY A 337 -6.05 3.74 3.73
N PHE A 338 -4.97 3.36 3.05
CA PHE A 338 -3.89 4.28 2.66
C PHE A 338 -4.36 5.43 1.75
N LYS A 339 -5.51 5.26 1.07
CA LYS A 339 -6.15 6.34 0.30
C LYS A 339 -6.41 7.60 1.14
N PHE A 340 -6.71 7.45 2.42
CA PHE A 340 -6.88 8.61 3.32
C PHE A 340 -5.54 9.26 3.68
N ILE A 341 -4.45 8.48 3.77
CA ILE A 341 -3.10 9.04 3.87
C ILE A 341 -2.76 9.79 2.58
N GLY A 342 -2.98 9.18 1.42
CA GLY A 342 -2.77 9.82 0.11
C GLY A 342 -3.57 11.10 -0.08
N GLU A 343 -4.83 11.12 0.37
CA GLU A 343 -5.70 12.31 0.35
C GLU A 343 -5.10 13.46 1.20
N GLN A 344 -4.63 13.16 2.42
CA GLN A 344 -3.99 14.17 3.27
C GLN A 344 -2.70 14.73 2.65
N ILE A 345 -1.89 13.88 2.00
CA ILE A 345 -0.72 14.35 1.23
C ILE A 345 -1.17 15.28 0.11
N GLY A 346 -2.24 14.94 -0.60
CA GLY A 346 -2.82 15.79 -1.64
C GLY A 346 -3.34 17.13 -1.11
N LEU A 347 -3.91 17.16 0.09
CA LEU A 347 -4.34 18.39 0.77
C LEU A 347 -3.14 19.27 1.15
N LEU A 348 -2.05 18.66 1.65
CA LEU A 348 -0.80 19.38 1.91
C LEU A 348 -0.21 19.96 0.61
N GLU A 349 -0.24 19.21 -0.49
CA GLU A 349 0.23 19.68 -1.80
C GLU A 349 -0.56 20.90 -2.29
N LYS A 350 -1.89 20.87 -2.18
CA LYS A 350 -2.76 22.01 -2.54
C LYS A 350 -2.47 23.28 -1.71
N GLN A 351 -1.92 23.10 -0.50
CA GLN A 351 -1.47 24.19 0.37
C GLN A 351 -0.02 24.63 0.10
N GLY A 352 0.67 24.04 -0.88
CA GLY A 352 2.10 24.28 -1.14
C GLY A 352 3.02 23.67 -0.07
N ARG A 353 2.54 22.66 0.68
CA ARG A 353 3.20 22.06 1.84
C ARG A 353 3.46 20.56 1.68
N ALA A 354 3.57 20.07 0.45
CA ALA A 354 3.84 18.64 0.21
C ALA A 354 5.11 18.16 0.95
N ASP A 355 6.14 19.00 1.03
CA ASP A 355 7.41 18.69 1.70
C ASP A 355 7.29 18.60 3.23
N SER A 356 6.19 19.08 3.83
CA SER A 356 5.92 18.88 5.26
C SER A 356 5.65 17.42 5.59
N TYR A 357 5.16 16.63 4.64
CA TYR A 357 4.95 15.19 4.83
C TYR A 357 6.27 14.45 4.82
N ILE A 358 6.60 13.74 5.92
CA ILE A 358 7.86 13.03 6.07
C ILE A 358 7.72 11.52 6.09
N PHE A 359 6.58 10.99 6.56
CA PHE A 359 6.31 9.56 6.66
C PHE A 359 4.83 9.29 6.94
N GLY A 360 4.33 8.18 6.44
CA GLY A 360 3.04 7.63 6.80
C GLY A 360 3.03 6.11 6.69
N PHE A 361 2.23 5.46 7.53
CA PHE A 361 2.14 4.01 7.52
C PHE A 361 0.83 3.47 8.10
N GLU A 362 0.55 2.23 7.73
CA GLU A 362 -0.50 1.39 8.28
C GLU A 362 0.11 0.20 9.01
N GLU A 363 -0.58 -0.29 10.04
CA GLU A 363 -0.21 -1.51 10.78
C GLU A 363 -0.12 -2.74 9.88
N SER A 364 -0.83 -2.69 8.74
CA SER A 364 -0.87 -3.74 7.72
C SER A 364 0.29 -3.68 6.71
N TYR A 365 1.49 -3.30 7.17
CA TYR A 365 2.76 -3.37 6.42
C TYR A 365 2.86 -2.41 5.22
N GLY A 366 2.04 -1.37 5.18
CA GLY A 366 2.07 -0.32 4.16
C GLY A 366 2.77 0.94 4.65
N TYR A 367 3.76 1.43 3.89
CA TYR A 367 4.60 2.57 4.25
C TYR A 367 4.80 3.49 3.06
N LEU A 368 5.04 4.78 3.33
CA LEU A 368 5.42 5.76 2.32
C LEU A 368 6.19 6.91 2.98
N SER A 369 7.35 7.28 2.45
CA SER A 369 8.22 8.33 3.01
C SER A 369 8.23 9.64 2.25
N GLY A 370 7.61 9.73 1.08
CA GLY A 370 7.61 10.93 0.23
C GLY A 370 6.28 11.19 -0.45
N SER A 371 6.20 12.34 -1.08
CA SER A 371 4.97 12.81 -1.74
C SER A 371 4.91 12.53 -3.24
N TYR A 372 5.87 11.77 -3.80
CA TYR A 372 5.98 11.49 -5.24
C TYR A 372 4.89 10.53 -5.75
N VAL A 373 4.35 9.67 -4.87
CA VAL A 373 3.17 8.81 -5.09
C VAL A 373 2.12 9.07 -4.00
N ARG A 374 0.94 8.46 -4.13
CA ARG A 374 -0.20 8.65 -3.20
C ARG A 374 -0.78 7.34 -2.69
N ASP A 375 0.00 6.27 -2.79
CA ASP A 375 -0.33 4.96 -2.21
C ASP A 375 0.92 4.39 -1.54
N LYS A 376 0.76 3.30 -0.79
CA LYS A 376 1.85 2.54 -0.18
C LYS A 376 2.90 2.18 -1.23
N ASP A 377 4.15 2.26 -0.86
CA ASP A 377 5.26 1.91 -1.73
C ASP A 377 6.24 0.94 -1.03
N ALA A 378 6.16 -0.35 -1.42
CA ALA A 378 7.08 -1.33 -0.89
C ALA A 378 8.49 -1.23 -1.47
N VAL A 379 8.70 -0.54 -2.59
CA VAL A 379 10.04 -0.27 -3.13
C VAL A 379 10.75 0.76 -2.26
N ASP A 380 10.07 1.84 -1.90
CA ASP A 380 10.54 2.86 -0.94
C ASP A 380 10.80 2.23 0.44
N ALA A 381 9.80 1.51 0.97
CA ALA A 381 9.94 0.83 2.26
C ALA A 381 11.13 -0.14 2.28
N SER A 382 11.32 -0.93 1.22
CA SER A 382 12.44 -1.87 1.10
C SER A 382 13.78 -1.16 1.15
N LEU A 383 13.92 -0.05 0.43
CA LEU A 383 15.15 0.74 0.45
C LEU A 383 15.43 1.32 1.85
N LEU A 384 14.44 1.99 2.45
CA LEU A 384 14.60 2.60 3.78
C LEU A 384 14.83 1.56 4.88
N ILE A 385 14.21 0.39 4.81
CA ILE A 385 14.48 -0.71 5.74
C ILE A 385 15.92 -1.19 5.62
N CYS A 386 16.43 -1.37 4.40
CA CYS A 386 17.82 -1.80 4.18
C CYS A 386 18.82 -0.73 4.63
N GLU A 387 18.55 0.54 4.40
CA GLU A 387 19.37 1.66 4.88
C GLU A 387 19.38 1.75 6.40
N MET A 388 18.21 1.65 7.02
CA MET A 388 18.06 1.61 8.49
C MET A 388 18.84 0.44 9.09
N PHE A 389 18.70 -0.76 8.51
CA PHE A 389 19.41 -1.94 8.95
C PHE A 389 20.94 -1.75 8.85
N ALA A 390 21.42 -1.28 7.70
CA ALA A 390 22.85 -1.03 7.43
C ALA A 390 23.43 0.06 8.34
N TYR A 391 22.66 1.10 8.64
CA TYR A 391 23.04 2.16 9.56
C TYR A 391 23.22 1.65 10.99
N TYR A 392 22.29 0.87 11.52
CA TYR A 392 22.42 0.32 12.87
C TYR A 392 23.45 -0.80 12.94
N LYS A 393 23.59 -1.63 11.90
CA LYS A 393 24.64 -2.66 11.79
C LYS A 393 26.03 -2.05 11.92
N ALA A 394 26.29 -0.92 11.25
CA ALA A 394 27.57 -0.22 11.34
C ALA A 394 27.91 0.25 12.76
N GLN A 395 26.92 0.38 13.62
CA GLN A 395 27.06 0.77 15.03
C GLN A 395 27.02 -0.43 15.98
N GLY A 396 26.91 -1.66 15.48
CA GLY A 396 26.78 -2.87 16.29
C GLY A 396 25.44 -3.00 17.01
N VAL A 397 24.38 -2.33 16.54
CA VAL A 397 23.04 -2.34 17.12
C VAL A 397 22.11 -3.15 16.21
N SER A 398 21.40 -4.13 16.77
CA SER A 398 20.37 -4.84 16.04
C SER A 398 19.05 -4.04 15.98
N LEU A 399 18.19 -4.32 15.00
CA LEU A 399 16.84 -3.71 14.96
C LEU A 399 15.98 -4.10 16.18
N LEU A 400 16.20 -5.30 16.75
CA LEU A 400 15.51 -5.74 17.98
C LEU A 400 15.99 -4.94 19.19
N ASP A 401 17.31 -4.65 19.30
CA ASP A 401 17.83 -3.77 20.35
C ASP A 401 17.29 -2.36 20.21
N ARG A 402 17.22 -1.84 18.96
CA ARG A 402 16.64 -0.51 18.72
C ARG A 402 15.16 -0.48 19.09
N LEU A 403 14.38 -1.51 18.73
CA LEU A 403 12.96 -1.63 19.12
C LEU A 403 12.81 -1.65 20.63
N ASN A 404 13.63 -2.44 21.34
CA ASN A 404 13.62 -2.45 22.81
C ASN A 404 13.97 -1.09 23.40
N ALA A 405 14.91 -0.36 22.79
CA ALA A 405 15.22 1.01 23.22
C ALA A 405 14.04 1.97 23.03
N LEU A 406 13.27 1.83 21.93
CA LEU A 406 12.04 2.60 21.72
C LEU A 406 11.00 2.26 22.80
N TYR A 407 10.82 0.99 23.14
CA TYR A 407 9.93 0.59 24.22
C TYR A 407 10.36 1.14 25.59
N ALA A 408 11.67 1.15 25.88
CA ALA A 408 12.20 1.73 27.09
C ALA A 408 11.97 3.25 27.17
N GLN A 409 12.08 3.94 26.02
CA GLN A 409 11.95 5.40 25.95
C GLN A 409 10.50 5.88 25.96
N TYR A 410 9.60 5.18 25.22
CA TYR A 410 8.23 5.63 24.97
C TYR A 410 7.15 4.79 25.67
N GLY A 411 7.55 3.73 26.37
CA GLY A 411 6.69 2.74 26.97
C GLY A 411 6.41 1.54 26.08
N TYR A 412 6.33 0.36 26.68
CA TYR A 412 6.02 -0.87 25.97
C TYR A 412 4.64 -0.82 25.33
N CYS A 413 4.55 -1.24 24.07
CA CYS A 413 3.30 -1.30 23.34
C CYS A 413 3.20 -2.63 22.57
N LEU A 414 2.22 -3.45 22.95
CA LEU A 414 1.88 -4.69 22.23
C LEU A 414 0.58 -4.46 21.44
N ASN A 415 0.68 -4.61 20.14
CA ASN A 415 -0.48 -4.56 19.27
C ASN A 415 -0.86 -5.99 18.83
N THR A 416 -2.13 -6.33 18.97
CA THR A 416 -2.68 -7.63 18.53
C THR A 416 -3.87 -7.39 17.62
N LEU A 417 -4.05 -8.26 16.62
CA LEU A 417 -5.17 -8.23 15.70
C LEU A 417 -5.96 -9.54 15.84
N HIS A 418 -7.27 -9.41 15.99
CA HIS A 418 -8.20 -10.54 16.00
C HIS A 418 -9.19 -10.37 14.85
N SER A 419 -9.18 -11.31 13.90
CA SER A 419 -10.06 -11.28 12.73
C SER A 419 -11.14 -12.33 12.84
N TYR A 420 -12.37 -11.93 12.61
CA TYR A 420 -13.55 -12.81 12.61
C TYR A 420 -14.26 -12.69 11.27
N THR A 421 -14.53 -13.83 10.62
CA THR A 421 -15.20 -13.86 9.32
C THR A 421 -16.61 -14.38 9.48
N PHE A 422 -17.58 -13.64 8.96
CA PHE A 422 -18.98 -14.02 8.91
C PHE A 422 -19.44 -14.06 7.45
N GLU A 423 -19.99 -15.20 7.01
CA GLU A 423 -20.36 -15.41 5.61
C GLU A 423 -21.86 -15.24 5.35
N GLY A 424 -22.19 -14.75 4.14
CA GLY A 424 -23.57 -14.62 3.66
C GLY A 424 -24.38 -13.51 4.36
N ALA A 425 -25.67 -13.43 4.06
CA ALA A 425 -26.56 -12.39 4.61
C ALA A 425 -26.69 -12.51 6.14
N ALA A 426 -26.88 -13.71 6.67
CA ALA A 426 -26.96 -13.95 8.11
C ALA A 426 -25.67 -13.56 8.85
N GLY A 427 -24.51 -13.76 8.19
CA GLY A 427 -23.22 -13.32 8.72
C GLY A 427 -23.11 -11.80 8.77
N PHE A 428 -23.58 -11.11 7.74
CA PHE A 428 -23.66 -9.66 7.71
C PHE A 428 -24.54 -9.10 8.85
N ASP A 429 -25.75 -9.65 9.02
CA ASP A 429 -26.68 -9.24 10.09
C ASP A 429 -26.05 -9.45 11.47
N ARG A 430 -25.30 -10.57 11.66
CA ARG A 430 -24.59 -10.84 12.89
C ARG A 430 -23.47 -9.82 13.16
N MET A 431 -22.70 -9.45 12.13
CA MET A 431 -21.68 -8.41 12.23
C MET A 431 -22.28 -7.08 12.66
N GLN A 432 -23.40 -6.67 12.05
CA GLN A 432 -24.11 -5.44 12.42
C GLN A 432 -24.62 -5.47 13.87
N ALA A 433 -25.13 -6.62 14.31
CA ALA A 433 -25.58 -6.80 15.71
C ALA A 433 -24.42 -6.71 16.70
N ILE A 434 -23.23 -7.22 16.35
CA ILE A 434 -22.02 -7.10 17.16
C ILE A 434 -21.60 -5.63 17.26
N MET A 435 -21.54 -4.90 16.15
CA MET A 435 -21.18 -3.47 16.16
C MET A 435 -22.18 -2.65 17.00
N GLN A 436 -23.48 -2.96 16.90
CA GLN A 436 -24.49 -2.32 17.72
C GLN A 436 -24.31 -2.64 19.23
N ALA A 437 -23.91 -3.86 19.58
CA ALA A 437 -23.62 -4.23 20.95
C ALA A 437 -22.40 -3.46 21.51
N PHE A 438 -21.37 -3.23 20.70
CA PHE A 438 -20.23 -2.40 21.10
C PHE A 438 -20.59 -0.91 21.29
N ARG A 439 -21.70 -0.43 20.70
CA ARG A 439 -22.24 0.91 20.95
C ARG A 439 -23.07 1.02 22.23
N GLY A 440 -23.31 -0.11 22.90
CA GLY A 440 -23.90 -0.11 24.25
C GLY A 440 -22.90 0.23 25.35
N ASP A 441 -23.33 0.03 26.59
CA ASP A 441 -22.52 0.32 27.77
C ASP A 441 -21.41 -0.73 27.98
N ILE A 442 -20.24 -0.49 27.42
CA ILE A 442 -19.04 -1.32 27.61
C ILE A 442 -18.19 -0.69 28.72
N ALA A 443 -18.14 -1.34 29.87
CA ALA A 443 -17.41 -0.83 31.04
C ALA A 443 -15.90 -1.15 31.00
N ALA A 444 -15.48 -2.26 30.42
CA ALA A 444 -14.09 -2.69 30.45
C ALA A 444 -13.78 -3.70 29.32
N PHE A 445 -12.50 -3.78 28.94
CA PHE A 445 -11.91 -4.84 28.11
C PHE A 445 -10.74 -5.48 28.85
N GLY A 446 -10.72 -6.81 28.97
CA GLY A 446 -9.62 -7.52 29.65
C GLY A 446 -9.29 -7.02 31.05
N GLY A 447 -10.29 -6.58 31.81
CA GLY A 447 -10.13 -6.03 33.14
C GLY A 447 -9.70 -4.56 33.20
N LYS A 448 -9.43 -3.91 32.06
CA LYS A 448 -9.12 -2.46 31.99
C LYS A 448 -10.37 -1.66 31.72
N ALA A 449 -10.64 -0.68 32.60
CA ALA A 449 -11.82 0.18 32.47
C ALA A 449 -11.77 1.04 31.21
N VAL A 450 -12.92 1.18 30.56
CA VAL A 450 -13.11 2.16 29.47
C VAL A 450 -13.17 3.56 30.09
N GLN A 451 -12.31 4.46 29.63
CA GLN A 451 -12.26 5.85 30.07
C GLN A 451 -12.99 6.79 29.11
N ALA A 452 -12.91 6.51 27.82
CA ALA A 452 -13.59 7.23 26.75
C ALA A 452 -13.73 6.34 25.51
N TYR A 453 -14.59 6.72 24.58
CA TYR A 453 -14.67 6.10 23.26
C TYR A 453 -14.96 7.14 22.18
N GLN A 454 -14.56 6.83 20.96
CA GLN A 454 -14.80 7.59 19.74
C GLN A 454 -15.58 6.70 18.78
N ASP A 455 -16.80 7.10 18.42
CA ASP A 455 -17.62 6.41 17.40
C ASP A 455 -17.59 7.22 16.11
N TYR A 456 -17.08 6.61 15.06
CA TYR A 456 -16.92 7.22 13.74
C TYR A 456 -18.16 7.04 12.84
N LEU A 457 -19.25 6.45 13.32
CA LEU A 457 -20.43 6.12 12.50
C LEU A 457 -20.99 7.32 11.72
N HIS A 458 -20.93 8.51 12.33
CA HIS A 458 -21.42 9.75 11.72
C HIS A 458 -20.32 10.74 11.33
N GLY A 459 -19.08 10.26 11.32
CA GLY A 459 -17.90 11.10 11.17
C GLY A 459 -17.48 11.77 12.48
N LEU A 460 -16.18 11.93 12.68
CA LEU A 460 -15.60 12.52 13.88
C LEU A 460 -14.26 13.17 13.53
N ASP A 461 -13.94 14.31 14.17
CA ASP A 461 -12.66 15.02 14.00
C ASP A 461 -12.30 15.33 12.52
N GLY A 462 -13.32 15.62 11.71
CA GLY A 462 -13.14 15.89 10.27
C GLY A 462 -12.98 14.62 9.40
N LEU A 463 -13.03 13.43 10.00
CA LEU A 463 -13.03 12.16 9.27
C LEU A 463 -14.44 11.80 8.79
N PRO A 464 -14.56 11.17 7.61
CA PRO A 464 -15.85 10.77 7.07
C PRO A 464 -16.52 9.67 7.91
N PRO A 465 -17.84 9.42 7.74
CA PRO A 465 -18.55 8.33 8.39
C PRO A 465 -17.90 6.97 8.12
N SER A 466 -17.73 6.18 9.19
CA SER A 466 -17.21 4.82 9.13
C SER A 466 -17.74 3.98 10.30
N ASP A 467 -18.04 2.71 10.05
CA ASP A 467 -18.52 1.79 11.09
C ASP A 467 -17.34 1.27 11.93
N VAL A 468 -16.77 2.16 12.72
CA VAL A 468 -15.60 1.92 13.57
C VAL A 468 -15.80 2.60 14.92
N ILE A 469 -15.38 1.94 16.00
CA ILE A 469 -15.35 2.49 17.37
C ILE A 469 -13.96 2.30 17.93
N LYS A 470 -13.36 3.37 18.48
CA LYS A 470 -12.10 3.31 19.24
C LYS A 470 -12.38 3.57 20.71
N PHE A 471 -12.07 2.60 21.57
CA PHE A 471 -12.14 2.71 23.01
C PHE A 471 -10.78 3.05 23.58
N HIS A 472 -10.72 4.04 24.46
CA HIS A 472 -9.56 4.39 25.25
C HIS A 472 -9.71 3.77 26.62
N LEU A 473 -8.74 2.99 27.02
CA LEU A 473 -8.74 2.23 28.27
C LEU A 473 -7.75 2.83 29.28
N ALA A 474 -7.82 2.37 30.51
CA ALA A 474 -6.78 2.65 31.50
C ALA A 474 -5.38 2.23 31.01
N ASP A 475 -4.33 2.82 31.56
CA ASP A 475 -2.92 2.57 31.24
C ASP A 475 -2.55 2.83 29.76
N HIS A 476 -3.16 3.83 29.13
CA HIS A 476 -2.94 4.20 27.72
C HIS A 476 -3.16 3.04 26.73
N CYS A 477 -4.02 2.09 27.07
CA CYS A 477 -4.43 1.03 26.17
C CYS A 477 -5.60 1.49 25.30
N SER A 478 -5.78 0.85 24.15
CA SER A 478 -6.94 1.08 23.29
C SER A 478 -7.43 -0.22 22.65
N VAL A 479 -8.70 -0.24 22.31
CA VAL A 479 -9.35 -1.29 21.50
C VAL A 479 -10.07 -0.61 20.35
N VAL A 480 -9.87 -1.10 19.14
CA VAL A 480 -10.61 -0.64 17.95
C VAL A 480 -11.42 -1.79 17.41
N VAL A 481 -12.69 -1.54 17.12
CA VAL A 481 -13.63 -2.52 16.56
C VAL A 481 -14.22 -1.99 15.28
#